data_63bcecf682b4bf1269081cd4abd0745d
#
_entry.id   63bcecf682b4bf1269081cd4abd0745d
#
_cell.length_a   1.000
_cell.length_b   1.000
_cell.length_c   1.000
_cell.angle_alpha   90.00
_cell.angle_beta   90.00
_cell.angle_gamma   90.00
#
_symmetry.space_group_name_H-M   'P 1'
#
loop_
_entity.id
_entity.type
_entity.pdbx_description
1 polymer ?
#
loop_
_entity_poly.entity_id
_entity_poly.type
_entity_poly.pdbx_seq_one_letter_code
_entity_poly.pdbx_strand_id
1 'polypeptide(L)'
;GYDITDFYKIDPRFGTNTDLVNLVNDAHAKGIKVCLDLVAGHTSDKHPWFLESANGDPNGHYADYYIWTKGKKTTPPKPERGGWVKNEYPRDGYYLMNYYDIQPALNYGYYQPDLENSWEQAYDAPGPKAVRQEIKNIISFWFDKGVDGFRCDLAWSLVKGDDAEFHGVRKLWNEIFSWQAEKYPETIFLSEWSSPIEAISCGFDIDIIRHNGCGKTMYRDLVHNTLRYADPETGMYQPKNCWFDRAGKGQFASFVEPFKKMYEVTKGHGFPCMPTSSHDTWRLNRNQRSTPEELKVAMTFFLTMPWVPIVYYGEEIGMRSMDGWPFIEGSRDRSAQRTPMQWEAG
;
A
#
# COMPACT_ATOMS: atom_id res chain seq x y z
N GLY A 1 7.74 8.82 2.11
CA GLY A 1 8.34 7.89 1.71
C GLY A 1 8.01 6.84 0.68
N TYR A 2 6.91 6.96 -0.12
CA TYR A 2 6.64 5.92 -1.14
C TYR A 2 7.28 6.23 -2.52
N ASP A 3 8.09 7.28 -2.63
CA ASP A 3 8.81 7.63 -3.85
C ASP A 3 10.23 7.05 -3.76
N ILE A 4 10.37 5.74 -4.01
CA ILE A 4 11.62 5.00 -3.82
C ILE A 4 12.64 5.42 -4.87
N THR A 5 13.85 5.79 -4.43
CA THR A 5 14.99 6.12 -5.27
C THR A 5 16.07 5.04 -5.28
N ASP A 6 16.04 4.10 -4.33
CA ASP A 6 16.91 2.93 -4.26
C ASP A 6 16.26 1.85 -3.39
N PHE A 7 15.91 0.72 -3.97
CA PHE A 7 15.28 -0.39 -3.26
C PHE A 7 16.22 -1.18 -2.36
N TYR A 8 17.52 -0.95 -2.46
CA TYR A 8 18.56 -1.72 -1.78
C TYR A 8 19.21 -0.95 -0.62
N LYS A 9 18.69 0.26 -0.32
CA LYS A 9 19.22 1.12 0.74
C LYS A 9 18.14 1.66 1.64
N ILE A 10 18.48 1.76 2.92
CA ILE A 10 17.71 2.53 3.89
C ILE A 10 17.95 4.02 3.64
N ASP A 11 16.90 4.82 3.76
CA ASP A 11 16.98 6.28 3.71
C ASP A 11 17.97 6.77 4.79
N PRO A 12 19.00 7.54 4.42
CA PRO A 12 20.04 7.96 5.36
C PRO A 12 19.52 8.79 6.55
N ARG A 13 18.29 9.31 6.46
CA ARG A 13 17.63 9.97 7.61
C ARG A 13 17.30 8.98 8.74
N PHE A 14 17.17 7.69 8.45
CA PHE A 14 16.84 6.63 9.40
C PHE A 14 18.02 5.72 9.74
N GLY A 15 19.14 5.85 9.05
CA GLY A 15 20.34 5.03 9.27
C GLY A 15 20.84 4.35 8.00
N THR A 16 21.52 3.23 8.22
CA THR A 16 22.13 2.42 7.17
C THR A 16 21.50 1.02 7.11
N ASN A 17 21.83 0.26 6.06
CA ASN A 17 21.44 -1.17 6.00
C ASN A 17 21.95 -1.96 7.21
N THR A 18 23.11 -1.61 7.76
CA THR A 18 23.65 -2.25 8.98
C THR A 18 22.79 -1.94 10.19
N ASP A 19 22.30 -0.71 10.33
CA ASP A 19 21.41 -0.32 11.43
C ASP A 19 20.09 -1.10 11.36
N LEU A 20 19.54 -1.31 10.15
CA LEU A 20 18.35 -2.14 9.99
C LEU A 20 18.63 -3.61 10.37
N VAL A 21 19.76 -4.18 9.95
CA VAL A 21 20.14 -5.56 10.34
C VAL A 21 20.27 -5.69 11.86
N ASN A 22 20.86 -4.70 12.52
CA ASN A 22 20.94 -4.66 13.98
C ASN A 22 19.55 -4.60 14.62
N LEU A 23 18.67 -3.74 14.10
CA LEU A 23 17.26 -3.66 14.54
C LEU A 23 16.54 -5.01 14.41
N VAL A 24 16.70 -5.69 13.26
CA VAL A 24 16.09 -7.01 13.01
C VAL A 24 16.59 -8.02 14.04
N ASN A 25 17.91 -8.09 14.28
CA ASN A 25 18.50 -8.99 15.24
C ASN A 25 18.01 -8.72 16.68
N ASP A 26 17.93 -7.45 17.07
CA ASP A 26 17.45 -7.05 18.40
C ASP A 26 15.95 -7.36 18.58
N ALA A 27 15.16 -7.21 17.53
CA ALA A 27 13.74 -7.60 17.50
C ALA A 27 13.60 -9.12 17.64
N HIS A 28 14.36 -9.90 16.87
CA HIS A 28 14.36 -11.36 16.93
C HIS A 28 14.77 -11.89 18.31
N ALA A 29 15.77 -11.26 18.95
CA ALA A 29 16.16 -11.61 20.32
C ALA A 29 15.00 -11.41 21.35
N LYS A 30 14.00 -10.64 21.00
CA LYS A 30 12.77 -10.41 21.79
C LYS A 30 11.56 -11.18 21.27
N GLY A 31 11.72 -12.03 20.26
CA GLY A 31 10.64 -12.78 19.62
C GLY A 31 9.73 -11.92 18.72
N ILE A 32 10.21 -10.75 18.29
CA ILE A 32 9.46 -9.83 17.41
C ILE A 32 9.94 -10.01 15.98
N LYS A 33 9.00 -10.17 15.05
CA LYS A 33 9.26 -10.26 13.62
C LYS A 33 9.20 -8.87 12.97
N VAL A 34 10.00 -8.66 11.91
CA VAL A 34 10.13 -7.36 11.24
C VAL A 34 9.67 -7.47 9.79
N CYS A 35 8.68 -6.66 9.41
CA CYS A 35 8.22 -6.52 8.04
C CYS A 35 8.55 -5.13 7.49
N LEU A 36 8.89 -5.04 6.22
CA LEU A 36 9.11 -3.79 5.50
C LEU A 36 7.97 -3.49 4.53
N ASP A 37 7.87 -2.24 4.07
CA ASP A 37 7.03 -1.90 2.93
C ASP A 37 7.70 -2.31 1.61
N LEU A 38 6.98 -2.99 0.73
CA LEU A 38 7.36 -3.27 -0.65
C LEU A 38 6.53 -2.40 -1.60
N VAL A 39 7.14 -1.35 -2.14
CA VAL A 39 6.52 -0.47 -3.13
C VAL A 39 6.73 -1.07 -4.52
N ALA A 40 6.00 -2.14 -4.82
CA ALA A 40 6.19 -2.88 -6.07
C ALA A 40 5.60 -2.19 -7.31
N GLY A 41 4.68 -1.23 -7.13
CA GLY A 41 3.90 -0.66 -8.24
C GLY A 41 4.60 0.45 -9.03
N HIS A 42 5.63 1.09 -8.46
CA HIS A 42 6.28 2.27 -9.07
C HIS A 42 7.64 2.56 -8.42
N THR A 43 8.37 3.48 -9.03
CA THR A 43 9.54 4.13 -8.41
C THR A 43 9.31 5.63 -8.28
N SER A 44 10.24 6.36 -7.66
CA SER A 44 10.34 7.80 -7.88
C SER A 44 10.74 8.11 -9.32
N ASP A 45 10.34 9.28 -9.82
CA ASP A 45 10.87 9.87 -11.07
C ASP A 45 12.36 10.25 -10.98
N LYS A 46 12.96 10.14 -9.78
CA LYS A 46 14.39 10.32 -9.50
C LYS A 46 15.15 9.00 -9.39
N HIS A 47 14.47 7.87 -9.52
CA HIS A 47 15.12 6.57 -9.48
C HIS A 47 16.08 6.40 -10.70
N PRO A 48 17.31 5.88 -10.51
CA PRO A 48 18.25 5.68 -11.61
C PRO A 48 17.66 4.90 -12.79
N TRP A 49 16.84 3.88 -12.55
CA TRP A 49 16.17 3.12 -13.61
C TRP A 49 15.25 3.99 -14.45
N PHE A 50 14.49 4.88 -13.79
CA PHE A 50 13.58 5.79 -14.51
C PHE A 50 14.38 6.82 -15.30
N LEU A 51 15.41 7.42 -14.71
CA LEU A 51 16.24 8.41 -15.38
C LEU A 51 16.94 7.82 -16.63
N GLU A 52 17.44 6.58 -16.55
CA GLU A 52 18.01 5.89 -17.72
C GLU A 52 16.92 5.63 -18.78
N SER A 53 15.78 5.08 -18.38
CA SER A 53 14.65 4.83 -19.28
C SER A 53 14.13 6.10 -19.94
N ALA A 54 14.06 7.22 -19.21
CA ALA A 54 13.54 8.50 -19.68
C ALA A 54 14.53 9.26 -20.60
N ASN A 55 15.82 8.98 -20.51
CA ASN A 55 16.86 9.60 -21.36
C ASN A 55 16.91 9.03 -22.79
N GLY A 56 16.24 7.91 -23.05
CA GLY A 56 15.80 7.61 -24.40
C GLY A 56 16.61 6.60 -25.20
N ASP A 57 17.48 5.78 -24.60
CA ASP A 57 17.94 4.59 -25.31
C ASP A 57 16.84 3.52 -25.32
N PRO A 58 16.17 3.25 -26.45
CA PRO A 58 15.12 2.24 -26.51
C PRO A 58 15.64 0.81 -26.31
N ASN A 59 16.96 0.61 -26.37
CA ASN A 59 17.64 -0.65 -26.11
C ASN A 59 18.34 -0.67 -24.76
N GLY A 60 18.20 0.39 -23.95
CA GLY A 60 18.76 0.47 -22.61
C GLY A 60 18.19 -0.60 -21.68
N HIS A 61 18.94 -0.98 -20.67
CA HIS A 61 18.56 -2.05 -19.73
C HIS A 61 17.20 -1.81 -19.09
N TYR A 62 16.89 -0.56 -18.74
CA TYR A 62 15.64 -0.18 -18.09
C TYR A 62 14.59 0.39 -19.05
N ALA A 63 14.80 0.32 -20.37
CA ALA A 63 13.90 0.91 -21.37
C ALA A 63 12.44 0.45 -21.21
N ASP A 64 12.24 -0.84 -20.92
CA ASP A 64 10.93 -1.50 -20.78
C ASP A 64 10.52 -1.77 -19.31
N TYR A 65 11.27 -1.23 -18.34
CA TYR A 65 10.87 -1.29 -16.91
C TYR A 65 9.66 -0.42 -16.62
N TYR A 66 9.37 0.55 -17.49
CA TYR A 66 8.24 1.46 -17.37
C TYR A 66 7.36 1.40 -18.61
N ILE A 67 6.12 1.84 -18.46
CA ILE A 67 5.13 1.83 -19.53
C ILE A 67 5.18 3.18 -20.26
N TRP A 68 5.59 3.15 -21.55
CA TRP A 68 5.79 4.34 -22.36
C TRP A 68 4.95 4.33 -23.61
N THR A 69 4.31 5.46 -23.94
CA THR A 69 3.75 5.66 -25.30
C THR A 69 4.86 5.91 -26.30
N LYS A 70 4.61 5.62 -27.58
CA LYS A 70 5.53 5.98 -28.67
C LYS A 70 5.10 7.30 -29.31
N GLY A 71 6.06 8.23 -29.44
CA GLY A 71 5.92 9.47 -30.22
C GLY A 71 5.25 10.66 -29.53
N LYS A 72 5.55 11.85 -30.05
CA LYS A 72 5.18 13.15 -29.46
C LYS A 72 3.73 13.58 -29.69
N LYS A 73 2.98 12.97 -30.60
CA LYS A 73 1.80 13.57 -31.22
C LYS A 73 0.45 13.00 -30.82
N THR A 74 0.38 11.92 -30.09
CA THR A 74 -0.89 11.33 -29.70
C THR A 74 -1.09 11.48 -28.21
N THR A 75 -2.08 12.26 -27.79
CA THR A 75 -2.60 12.16 -26.44
C THR A 75 -3.07 10.72 -26.27
N PRO A 76 -2.45 9.94 -25.39
CA PRO A 76 -2.87 8.55 -25.21
C PRO A 76 -4.29 8.52 -24.66
N PRO A 77 -5.03 7.45 -24.93
CA PRO A 77 -6.36 7.29 -24.35
C PRO A 77 -6.26 7.37 -22.82
N LYS A 78 -7.34 7.82 -22.20
CA LYS A 78 -7.39 7.88 -20.73
C LYS A 78 -7.18 6.46 -20.20
N PRO A 79 -6.12 6.20 -19.40
CA PRO A 79 -5.90 4.89 -18.84
C PRO A 79 -7.03 4.59 -17.85
N GLU A 80 -7.34 3.31 -17.65
CA GLU A 80 -8.33 2.87 -16.67
C GLU A 80 -7.99 3.37 -15.27
N ARG A 81 -6.70 3.46 -14.96
CA ARG A 81 -6.15 3.98 -13.69
C ARG A 81 -4.85 4.73 -13.91
N GLY A 82 -4.53 5.63 -12.99
CA GLY A 82 -3.38 6.49 -13.10
C GLY A 82 -3.62 7.62 -14.11
N GLY A 83 -2.58 8.02 -14.79
CA GLY A 83 -2.59 9.05 -15.81
C GLY A 83 -1.31 8.97 -16.64
N TRP A 84 -1.34 9.64 -17.77
CA TRP A 84 -0.17 9.79 -18.59
C TRP A 84 0.54 11.10 -18.27
N VAL A 85 1.83 11.02 -17.99
CA VAL A 85 2.68 12.18 -17.71
C VAL A 85 3.61 12.39 -18.88
N LYS A 86 3.68 13.63 -19.38
CA LYS A 86 4.60 13.99 -20.46
C LYS A 86 6.02 13.90 -19.93
N ASN A 87 6.87 13.21 -20.70
CA ASN A 87 8.28 13.14 -20.37
C ASN A 87 8.99 14.48 -20.68
N GLU A 88 9.73 14.99 -19.72
CA GLU A 88 10.56 16.20 -19.86
C GLU A 88 12.02 15.86 -20.21
N TYR A 89 12.39 14.58 -20.25
CA TYR A 89 13.70 14.09 -20.68
C TYR A 89 13.72 13.77 -22.17
N PRO A 90 14.88 13.41 -22.77
CA PRO A 90 15.04 13.18 -24.23
C PRO A 90 14.11 12.14 -24.85
N ARG A 91 13.67 11.11 -24.13
CA ARG A 91 12.74 10.11 -24.66
C ARG A 91 11.40 10.75 -25.01
N ASP A 92 10.99 10.60 -26.26
CA ASP A 92 9.68 11.08 -26.72
C ASP A 92 8.54 10.25 -26.13
N GLY A 93 7.47 10.91 -25.72
CA GLY A 93 6.22 10.27 -25.30
C GLY A 93 5.79 10.62 -23.89
N TYR A 94 4.95 9.76 -23.37
CA TYR A 94 4.39 9.86 -22.04
C TYR A 94 4.67 8.56 -21.28
N TYR A 95 4.92 8.67 -19.98
CA TYR A 95 4.97 7.49 -19.12
C TYR A 95 3.66 7.36 -18.32
N LEU A 96 3.29 6.13 -18.00
CA LEU A 96 2.16 5.85 -17.13
C LEU A 96 2.55 6.12 -15.68
N MET A 97 1.79 6.95 -14.96
CA MET A 97 1.94 7.08 -13.52
C MET A 97 1.13 6.00 -12.79
N ASN A 98 1.61 5.57 -11.61
CA ASN A 98 0.85 4.65 -10.78
C ASN A 98 -0.19 5.39 -9.92
N TYR A 99 0.25 6.38 -9.13
CA TYR A 99 -0.62 7.14 -8.25
C TYR A 99 -0.43 8.66 -8.37
N TYR A 100 0.82 9.15 -8.27
CA TYR A 100 1.19 10.54 -8.53
C TYR A 100 2.03 10.66 -9.79
N ASP A 101 2.08 11.86 -10.36
CA ASP A 101 2.88 12.19 -11.55
C ASP A 101 4.38 11.90 -11.38
N ILE A 102 4.90 12.02 -10.16
CA ILE A 102 6.29 11.68 -9.80
C ILE A 102 6.50 10.17 -9.53
N GLN A 103 5.49 9.32 -9.76
CA GLN A 103 5.51 7.89 -9.48
C GLN A 103 5.31 7.07 -10.78
N PRO A 104 6.31 6.98 -11.65
CA PRO A 104 6.23 6.19 -12.87
C PRO A 104 5.97 4.71 -12.56
N ALA A 105 4.94 4.16 -13.19
CA ALA A 105 4.52 2.79 -12.99
C ALA A 105 5.54 1.78 -13.54
N LEU A 106 5.92 0.79 -12.73
CA LEU A 106 6.68 -0.35 -13.19
C LEU A 106 5.83 -1.24 -14.11
N ASN A 107 6.46 -1.79 -15.13
CA ASN A 107 5.81 -2.53 -16.20
C ASN A 107 5.71 -4.04 -15.87
N TYR A 108 4.59 -4.44 -15.29
CA TYR A 108 4.27 -5.88 -15.10
C TYR A 108 3.53 -6.48 -16.30
N GLY A 109 3.32 -5.68 -17.36
CA GLY A 109 2.54 -6.05 -18.53
C GLY A 109 1.04 -5.85 -18.35
N TYR A 110 0.33 -6.17 -19.40
CA TYR A 110 -1.12 -6.16 -19.49
C TYR A 110 -1.65 -7.60 -19.48
N TYR A 111 -2.76 -7.81 -18.77
CA TYR A 111 -3.41 -9.13 -18.76
C TYR A 111 -4.04 -9.47 -20.13
N GLN A 112 -4.74 -8.50 -20.69
CA GLN A 112 -5.34 -8.58 -22.03
C GLN A 112 -4.85 -7.39 -22.88
N PRO A 113 -3.63 -7.47 -23.44
CA PRO A 113 -3.06 -6.35 -24.18
C PRO A 113 -3.78 -6.14 -25.50
N ASP A 114 -4.08 -4.90 -25.84
CA ASP A 114 -4.38 -4.48 -27.20
C ASP A 114 -3.06 -4.27 -27.94
N LEU A 115 -2.70 -5.19 -28.80
CA LEU A 115 -1.43 -5.15 -29.53
C LEU A 115 -1.34 -4.02 -30.57
N GLU A 116 -2.42 -3.32 -30.90
CA GLU A 116 -2.39 -2.09 -31.67
C GLU A 116 -1.82 -0.94 -30.85
N ASN A 117 -1.92 -1.02 -29.55
CA ASN A 117 -1.32 -0.08 -28.60
C ASN A 117 0.15 -0.45 -28.33
N SER A 118 1.05 0.34 -28.83
CA SER A 118 2.51 0.06 -28.73
C SER A 118 3.05 0.06 -27.29
N TRP A 119 2.31 0.54 -26.32
CA TRP A 119 2.67 0.56 -24.89
C TRP A 119 2.14 -0.63 -24.11
N GLU A 120 1.22 -1.40 -24.68
CA GLU A 120 0.62 -2.55 -24.01
C GLU A 120 1.45 -3.82 -24.29
N GLN A 121 2.41 -4.03 -23.43
CA GLN A 121 3.21 -5.27 -23.48
C GLN A 121 2.45 -6.40 -22.79
N ALA A 122 2.46 -7.59 -23.40
CA ALA A 122 1.91 -8.78 -22.77
C ALA A 122 2.68 -9.14 -21.49
N TYR A 123 2.01 -9.78 -20.53
CA TYR A 123 2.61 -10.25 -19.28
C TYR A 123 3.93 -11.01 -19.49
N ASP A 124 4.03 -11.84 -20.53
CA ASP A 124 5.19 -12.67 -20.82
C ASP A 124 6.25 -12.00 -21.73
N ALA A 125 6.11 -10.72 -22.04
CA ALA A 125 7.11 -9.95 -22.77
C ALA A 125 8.41 -9.76 -21.94
N PRO A 126 9.56 -9.50 -22.60
CA PRO A 126 10.86 -9.38 -21.93
C PRO A 126 10.90 -8.31 -20.83
N GLY A 127 10.35 -7.11 -21.05
CA GLY A 127 10.32 -6.04 -20.06
C GLY A 127 9.57 -6.42 -18.78
N PRO A 128 8.30 -6.83 -18.86
CA PRO A 128 7.55 -7.34 -17.71
C PRO A 128 8.23 -8.50 -16.96
N LYS A 129 8.88 -9.42 -17.68
CA LYS A 129 9.67 -10.50 -17.04
C LYS A 129 10.85 -9.96 -16.26
N ALA A 130 11.57 -8.98 -16.82
CA ALA A 130 12.72 -8.36 -16.16
C ALA A 130 12.29 -7.64 -14.87
N VAL A 131 11.18 -6.90 -14.90
CA VAL A 131 10.62 -6.24 -13.71
C VAL A 131 10.25 -7.26 -12.63
N ARG A 132 9.57 -8.36 -12.97
CA ARG A 132 9.24 -9.42 -11.99
C ARG A 132 10.47 -10.06 -11.39
N GLN A 133 11.50 -10.30 -12.21
CA GLN A 133 12.76 -10.83 -11.69
C GLN A 133 13.43 -9.85 -10.73
N GLU A 134 13.40 -8.56 -11.04
CA GLU A 134 13.98 -7.53 -10.18
C GLU A 134 13.25 -7.39 -8.85
N ILE A 135 11.92 -7.52 -8.84
CA ILE A 135 11.17 -7.56 -7.57
C ILE A 135 11.57 -8.78 -6.73
N LYS A 136 11.78 -9.96 -7.35
CA LYS A 136 12.31 -11.12 -6.61
C LYS A 136 13.72 -10.87 -6.06
N ASN A 137 14.56 -10.14 -6.78
CA ASN A 137 15.89 -9.75 -6.31
C ASN A 137 15.81 -8.82 -5.10
N ILE A 138 14.92 -7.81 -5.13
CA ILE A 138 14.68 -6.90 -4.00
C ILE A 138 14.18 -7.68 -2.77
N ILE A 139 13.21 -8.55 -2.95
CA ILE A 139 12.68 -9.40 -1.87
C ILE A 139 13.79 -10.26 -1.28
N SER A 140 14.59 -10.96 -2.12
CA SER A 140 15.72 -11.76 -1.68
C SER A 140 16.73 -10.95 -0.86
N PHE A 141 17.08 -9.76 -1.34
CA PHE A 141 18.07 -8.89 -0.70
C PHE A 141 17.72 -8.59 0.76
N TRP A 142 16.45 -8.33 1.05
CA TRP A 142 16.00 -8.02 2.40
C TRP A 142 15.73 -9.26 3.24
N PHE A 143 15.20 -10.34 2.65
CA PHE A 143 15.05 -11.62 3.35
C PHE A 143 16.39 -12.24 3.76
N ASP A 144 17.41 -12.16 2.89
CA ASP A 144 18.77 -12.60 3.21
C ASP A 144 19.41 -11.76 4.34
N LYS A 145 18.83 -10.61 4.69
CA LYS A 145 19.21 -9.77 5.85
C LYS A 145 18.34 -10.00 7.10
N GLY A 146 17.45 -10.98 7.05
CA GLY A 146 16.64 -11.38 8.19
C GLY A 146 15.27 -10.71 8.29
N VAL A 147 14.87 -9.90 7.31
CA VAL A 147 13.49 -9.38 7.26
C VAL A 147 12.52 -10.56 7.13
N ASP A 148 11.41 -10.53 7.88
CA ASP A 148 10.47 -11.65 7.99
C ASP A 148 9.26 -11.54 7.06
N GLY A 149 9.04 -10.40 6.44
CA GLY A 149 7.90 -10.22 5.56
C GLY A 149 7.83 -8.84 4.92
N PHE A 150 6.84 -8.69 4.05
CA PHE A 150 6.56 -7.42 3.39
C PHE A 150 5.08 -7.03 3.45
N ARG A 151 4.84 -5.75 3.68
CA ARG A 151 3.57 -5.10 3.36
C ARG A 151 3.65 -4.57 1.93
N CYS A 152 2.84 -5.11 1.03
CA CYS A 152 2.83 -4.74 -0.38
C CYS A 152 1.90 -3.56 -0.64
N ASP A 153 2.48 -2.43 -1.02
CA ASP A 153 1.76 -1.20 -1.37
C ASP A 153 0.93 -1.40 -2.63
N LEU A 154 -0.35 -0.97 -2.60
CA LEU A 154 -1.30 -1.04 -3.73
C LEU A 154 -1.25 -2.38 -4.50
N ALA A 155 -1.20 -3.49 -3.78
CA ALA A 155 -0.94 -4.84 -4.30
C ALA A 155 -1.83 -5.29 -5.47
N TRP A 156 -3.04 -4.72 -5.57
CA TRP A 156 -4.02 -5.00 -6.62
C TRP A 156 -3.76 -4.30 -7.96
N SER A 157 -2.84 -3.34 -8.03
CA SER A 157 -2.72 -2.38 -9.15
C SER A 157 -1.58 -2.67 -10.13
N LEU A 158 -0.80 -3.75 -9.93
CA LEU A 158 0.46 -3.97 -10.62
C LEU A 158 0.27 -4.31 -12.10
N VAL A 159 -0.52 -5.33 -12.41
CA VAL A 159 -0.83 -5.72 -13.78
C VAL A 159 -1.89 -4.77 -14.34
N LYS A 160 -1.70 -4.31 -15.58
CA LYS A 160 -2.62 -3.38 -16.24
C LYS A 160 -3.61 -4.13 -17.13
N GLY A 161 -4.72 -3.47 -17.49
CA GLY A 161 -5.76 -4.11 -18.30
C GLY A 161 -6.27 -5.42 -17.68
N ASP A 162 -6.34 -5.49 -16.34
CA ASP A 162 -6.82 -6.67 -15.62
C ASP A 162 -8.35 -6.69 -15.59
N ASP A 163 -8.92 -7.85 -15.44
CA ASP A 163 -10.38 -8.03 -15.31
C ASP A 163 -10.87 -7.78 -13.87
N ALA A 164 -12.18 -7.84 -13.69
CA ALA A 164 -12.82 -7.61 -12.39
C ALA A 164 -12.49 -8.70 -11.35
N GLU A 165 -12.08 -9.87 -11.80
CA GLU A 165 -11.68 -11.03 -11.00
C GLU A 165 -10.19 -11.05 -10.67
N PHE A 166 -9.41 -10.05 -11.14
CA PHE A 166 -7.98 -9.88 -10.89
C PHE A 166 -7.11 -11.06 -11.36
N HIS A 167 -7.42 -11.67 -12.51
CA HIS A 167 -6.68 -12.83 -13.01
C HIS A 167 -5.22 -12.51 -13.32
N GLY A 168 -4.92 -11.32 -13.86
CA GLY A 168 -3.57 -10.89 -14.14
C GLY A 168 -2.74 -10.66 -12.88
N VAL A 169 -3.30 -9.96 -11.90
CA VAL A 169 -2.66 -9.72 -10.59
C VAL A 169 -2.49 -11.03 -9.83
N ARG A 170 -3.48 -11.94 -9.89
CA ARG A 170 -3.39 -13.29 -9.31
C ARG A 170 -2.24 -14.09 -9.95
N LYS A 171 -2.12 -14.06 -11.28
CA LYS A 171 -0.99 -14.70 -11.99
C LYS A 171 0.35 -14.20 -11.48
N LEU A 172 0.49 -12.88 -11.31
CA LEU A 172 1.70 -12.25 -10.79
C LEU A 172 2.03 -12.72 -9.37
N TRP A 173 1.09 -12.59 -8.44
CA TRP A 173 1.37 -12.94 -7.05
C TRP A 173 1.59 -14.44 -6.85
N ASN A 174 0.86 -15.29 -7.58
CA ASN A 174 1.12 -16.75 -7.57
C ASN A 174 2.53 -17.10 -8.06
N GLU A 175 3.06 -16.39 -9.06
CA GLU A 175 4.46 -16.58 -9.50
C GLU A 175 5.44 -16.19 -8.40
N ILE A 176 5.21 -15.05 -7.72
CA ILE A 176 6.07 -14.58 -6.64
C ILE A 176 5.98 -15.50 -5.42
N PHE A 177 4.77 -15.87 -5.00
CA PHE A 177 4.58 -16.71 -3.80
C PHE A 177 5.02 -18.15 -3.99
N SER A 178 4.88 -18.74 -5.18
CA SER A 178 5.44 -20.06 -5.46
C SER A 178 6.96 -20.05 -5.33
N TRP A 179 7.62 -19.03 -5.86
CA TRP A 179 9.05 -18.85 -5.71
C TRP A 179 9.47 -18.57 -4.26
N GLN A 180 8.70 -17.75 -3.54
CA GLN A 180 8.96 -17.44 -2.13
C GLN A 180 8.79 -18.67 -1.24
N ALA A 181 7.76 -19.48 -1.45
CA ALA A 181 7.51 -20.70 -0.68
C ALA A 181 8.66 -21.73 -0.78
N GLU A 182 9.31 -21.79 -1.94
CA GLU A 182 10.49 -22.65 -2.13
C GLU A 182 11.75 -22.11 -1.41
N LYS A 183 11.96 -20.79 -1.49
CA LYS A 183 13.22 -20.17 -1.05
C LYS A 183 13.17 -19.60 0.36
N TYR A 184 12.02 -19.08 0.77
CA TYR A 184 11.81 -18.35 2.02
C TYR A 184 10.48 -18.74 2.71
N PRO A 185 10.27 -20.02 3.05
CA PRO A 185 8.97 -20.55 3.49
C PRO A 185 8.45 -19.95 4.81
N GLU A 186 9.32 -19.37 5.64
CA GLU A 186 8.96 -18.79 6.94
C GLU A 186 8.58 -17.30 6.87
N THR A 187 8.56 -16.70 5.67
CA THR A 187 8.25 -15.28 5.47
C THR A 187 6.82 -15.06 5.07
N ILE A 188 6.28 -13.87 5.34
CA ILE A 188 4.88 -13.53 5.10
C ILE A 188 4.71 -12.30 4.21
N PHE A 189 3.55 -12.21 3.57
CA PHE A 189 3.15 -11.05 2.78
C PHE A 189 1.79 -10.50 3.23
N LEU A 190 1.79 -9.19 3.51
CA LEU A 190 0.60 -8.42 3.83
C LEU A 190 0.24 -7.54 2.63
N SER A 191 -0.98 -7.59 2.15
CA SER A 191 -1.43 -6.70 1.08
C SER A 191 -2.04 -5.41 1.60
N GLU A 192 -1.79 -4.32 0.90
CA GLU A 192 -2.66 -3.15 0.94
C GLU A 192 -3.66 -3.25 -0.21
N TRP A 193 -4.76 -3.96 0.02
CA TRP A 193 -5.81 -4.14 -0.98
C TRP A 193 -7.17 -3.64 -0.49
N SER A 194 -7.45 -3.80 0.79
CA SER A 194 -8.76 -3.54 1.42
C SER A 194 -9.88 -4.43 0.87
N SER A 195 -9.54 -5.61 0.43
CA SER A 195 -10.46 -6.63 -0.08
C SER A 195 -9.94 -8.03 0.25
N PRO A 196 -10.07 -8.47 1.53
CA PRO A 196 -9.44 -9.71 2.00
C PRO A 196 -9.85 -10.96 1.21
N ILE A 197 -11.06 -11.02 0.68
CA ILE A 197 -11.51 -12.16 -0.12
C ILE A 197 -10.63 -12.30 -1.37
N GLU A 198 -10.45 -11.21 -2.11
CA GLU A 198 -9.66 -11.16 -3.33
C GLU A 198 -8.17 -11.33 -3.03
N ALA A 199 -7.63 -10.58 -2.07
CA ALA A 199 -6.22 -10.61 -1.72
C ALA A 199 -5.75 -11.99 -1.24
N ILE A 200 -6.47 -12.60 -0.29
CA ILE A 200 -6.15 -13.93 0.22
C ILE A 200 -6.32 -14.99 -0.87
N SER A 201 -7.31 -14.85 -1.75
CA SER A 201 -7.45 -15.74 -2.90
C SER A 201 -6.32 -15.61 -3.93
N CYS A 202 -5.57 -14.48 -3.90
CA CYS A 202 -4.34 -14.31 -4.68
C CYS A 202 -3.09 -14.86 -3.98
N GLY A 203 -3.21 -15.39 -2.75
CA GLY A 203 -2.12 -16.03 -2.01
C GLY A 203 -1.50 -15.17 -0.91
N PHE A 204 -2.00 -13.97 -0.62
CA PHE A 204 -1.55 -13.19 0.53
C PHE A 204 -1.94 -13.85 1.84
N ASP A 205 -1.03 -13.79 2.83
CA ASP A 205 -1.29 -14.28 4.18
C ASP A 205 -2.25 -13.37 4.93
N ILE A 206 -2.14 -12.05 4.70
CA ILE A 206 -2.88 -11.02 5.41
C ILE A 206 -3.30 -9.92 4.43
N ASP A 207 -4.54 -9.41 4.55
CA ASP A 207 -4.95 -8.17 3.87
C ASP A 207 -5.36 -7.08 4.84
N ILE A 208 -4.81 -5.89 4.63
CA ILE A 208 -5.06 -4.70 5.47
C ILE A 208 -6.31 -3.98 4.99
N ILE A 209 -7.34 -3.98 5.81
CA ILE A 209 -8.57 -3.22 5.57
C ILE A 209 -8.30 -1.75 5.89
N ARG A 210 -8.18 -0.92 4.86
CA ARG A 210 -7.82 0.49 5.01
C ARG A 210 -9.03 1.43 5.11
N HIS A 211 -10.01 1.24 4.25
CA HIS A 211 -11.16 2.15 4.16
C HIS A 211 -12.51 1.45 4.22
N ASN A 212 -12.72 0.45 3.41
CA ASN A 212 -14.04 -0.11 3.15
C ASN A 212 -14.18 -1.58 3.57
N GLY A 213 -13.10 -2.38 3.46
CA GLY A 213 -13.20 -3.83 3.63
C GLY A 213 -14.15 -4.46 2.60
N CYS A 214 -14.75 -5.58 2.94
CA CYS A 214 -15.72 -6.29 2.09
C CYS A 214 -17.10 -5.62 2.03
N GLY A 215 -17.20 -4.37 2.37
CA GLY A 215 -18.41 -3.55 2.25
C GLY A 215 -18.04 -2.08 2.16
N LYS A 216 -18.85 -1.30 1.50
CA LYS A 216 -18.55 0.10 1.17
C LYS A 216 -18.26 1.00 2.39
N THR A 217 -18.69 0.60 3.60
CA THR A 217 -18.62 1.45 4.80
C THR A 217 -18.08 0.74 6.03
N MET A 218 -17.85 -0.58 5.95
CA MET A 218 -17.57 -1.44 7.11
C MET A 218 -16.61 -0.83 8.15
N TYR A 219 -15.37 -0.54 7.75
CA TYR A 219 -14.36 0.01 8.66
C TYR A 219 -14.66 1.47 9.03
N ARG A 220 -15.19 2.25 8.10
CA ARG A 220 -15.55 3.66 8.33
C ARG A 220 -16.66 3.83 9.35
N ASP A 221 -17.65 2.95 9.33
CA ASP A 221 -18.78 3.04 10.25
C ASP A 221 -18.35 2.75 11.70
N LEU A 222 -17.24 2.03 11.90
CA LEU A 222 -16.67 1.80 13.22
C LEU A 222 -15.97 3.05 13.76
N VAL A 223 -15.03 3.61 13.02
CA VAL A 223 -14.05 4.56 13.54
C VAL A 223 -14.03 5.91 12.86
N HIS A 224 -14.62 6.03 11.66
CA HIS A 224 -14.68 7.24 10.85
C HIS A 224 -13.36 8.04 10.85
N ASN A 225 -12.28 7.35 10.54
CA ASN A 225 -10.93 7.91 10.58
C ASN A 225 -10.37 8.26 9.20
N THR A 226 -11.22 8.34 8.16
CA THR A 226 -10.77 8.60 6.80
C THR A 226 -10.82 10.07 6.45
N LEU A 227 -9.75 10.54 5.82
CA LEU A 227 -9.54 11.92 5.38
C LEU A 227 -10.26 12.31 4.09
N ARG A 228 -10.86 11.36 3.37
CA ARG A 228 -11.19 11.54 1.95
C ARG A 228 -12.63 11.94 1.61
N TYR A 229 -13.46 12.28 2.57
CA TYR A 229 -14.82 12.72 2.26
C TYR A 229 -15.09 14.09 2.86
N ALA A 230 -14.56 15.10 2.17
CA ALA A 230 -15.12 16.43 2.25
C ALA A 230 -16.55 16.36 1.72
N ASP A 231 -17.45 17.06 2.39
CA ASP A 231 -18.76 17.37 1.87
C ASP A 231 -18.60 18.03 0.48
N PRO A 232 -19.22 17.52 -0.58
CA PRO A 232 -19.07 18.08 -1.93
C PRO A 232 -19.45 19.55 -2.04
N GLU A 233 -20.35 20.03 -1.17
CA GLU A 233 -20.86 21.40 -1.21
C GLU A 233 -20.00 22.36 -0.37
N THR A 234 -19.48 21.91 0.77
CA THR A 234 -18.74 22.77 1.71
C THR A 234 -17.24 22.58 1.71
N GLY A 235 -16.74 21.51 1.10
CA GLY A 235 -15.32 21.12 1.17
C GLY A 235 -14.85 20.71 2.57
N MET A 236 -15.73 20.76 3.58
CA MET A 236 -15.39 20.43 4.96
C MET A 236 -15.67 18.96 5.28
N TYR A 237 -14.76 18.38 6.07
CA TYR A 237 -15.00 17.09 6.67
C TYR A 237 -16.12 17.21 7.70
N GLN A 238 -17.27 16.68 7.37
CA GLN A 238 -18.32 16.47 8.37
C GLN A 238 -17.99 15.18 9.14
N PRO A 239 -17.72 15.24 10.45
CA PRO A 239 -17.59 14.04 11.24
C PRO A 239 -18.94 13.36 11.28
N LYS A 240 -19.15 12.34 10.46
CA LYS A 240 -20.25 11.41 10.70
C LYS A 240 -19.94 10.69 11.99
N ASN A 241 -20.90 10.70 12.94
CA ASN A 241 -20.77 9.93 14.15
C ASN A 241 -20.59 8.46 13.78
N CYS A 242 -19.44 7.90 14.14
CA CYS A 242 -19.17 6.48 13.95
C CYS A 242 -19.62 5.69 15.20
N TRP A 243 -19.55 4.39 15.10
CA TRP A 243 -20.03 3.52 16.16
C TRP A 243 -19.30 3.70 17.50
N PHE A 244 -17.98 3.96 17.44
CA PHE A 244 -17.17 4.20 18.64
C PHE A 244 -17.18 5.67 19.11
N ASP A 245 -17.89 6.57 18.48
CA ASP A 245 -18.03 7.93 18.99
C ASP A 245 -19.01 7.97 20.18
N ARG A 246 -18.79 8.92 21.10
CA ARG A 246 -19.65 9.14 22.29
C ARG A 246 -21.14 9.23 21.94
N ALA A 247 -21.48 9.83 20.82
CA ALA A 247 -22.85 9.91 20.34
C ALA A 247 -23.41 8.59 19.77
N GLY A 248 -22.55 7.62 19.45
CA GLY A 248 -22.90 6.24 19.10
C GLY A 248 -23.94 6.07 18.00
N LYS A 249 -23.91 6.88 16.94
CA LYS A 249 -24.93 6.86 15.86
C LYS A 249 -24.58 5.98 14.66
N GLY A 250 -23.45 5.29 14.68
CA GLY A 250 -23.07 4.35 13.63
C GLY A 250 -23.99 3.12 13.58
N GLN A 251 -24.12 2.52 12.40
CA GLN A 251 -24.87 1.28 12.21
C GLN A 251 -23.94 0.07 12.33
N PHE A 252 -23.94 -0.61 13.46
CA PHE A 252 -23.09 -1.78 13.65
C PHE A 252 -23.43 -2.94 12.69
N ALA A 253 -24.67 -3.02 12.26
CA ALA A 253 -25.09 -4.01 11.27
C ALA A 253 -24.32 -3.92 9.93
N SER A 254 -23.95 -2.71 9.50
CA SER A 254 -23.17 -2.48 8.30
C SER A 254 -21.74 -3.04 8.39
N PHE A 255 -21.24 -3.26 9.59
CA PHE A 255 -19.98 -3.94 9.85
C PHE A 255 -20.17 -5.47 9.97
N VAL A 256 -21.17 -5.92 10.74
CA VAL A 256 -21.30 -7.33 11.13
C VAL A 256 -21.50 -8.26 9.93
N GLU A 257 -22.41 -7.91 9.03
CA GLU A 257 -22.76 -8.81 7.92
C GLU A 257 -21.61 -8.92 6.88
N PRO A 258 -20.99 -7.83 6.42
CA PRO A 258 -19.80 -7.93 5.57
C PRO A 258 -18.64 -8.67 6.25
N PHE A 259 -18.43 -8.44 7.55
CA PHE A 259 -17.37 -9.10 8.30
C PHE A 259 -17.58 -10.61 8.38
N LYS A 260 -18.80 -11.07 8.72
CA LYS A 260 -19.12 -12.51 8.76
C LYS A 260 -18.85 -13.16 7.42
N LYS A 261 -19.33 -12.56 6.31
CA LYS A 261 -19.11 -13.09 4.97
C LYS A 261 -17.62 -13.19 4.66
N MET A 262 -16.87 -12.13 4.92
CA MET A 262 -15.42 -12.09 4.71
C MET A 262 -14.72 -13.18 5.54
N TYR A 263 -15.01 -13.26 6.82
CA TYR A 263 -14.40 -14.22 7.75
C TYR A 263 -14.66 -15.67 7.32
N GLU A 264 -15.90 -16.01 6.95
CA GLU A 264 -16.25 -17.37 6.50
C GLU A 264 -15.51 -17.77 5.22
N VAL A 265 -15.22 -16.83 4.33
CA VAL A 265 -14.49 -17.10 3.09
C VAL A 265 -12.97 -17.19 3.31
N THR A 266 -12.43 -16.39 4.22
CA THR A 266 -10.98 -16.27 4.40
C THR A 266 -10.40 -17.18 5.47
N LYS A 267 -11.22 -17.64 6.44
CA LYS A 267 -10.75 -18.49 7.54
C LYS A 267 -10.09 -19.78 7.02
N GLY A 268 -8.89 -20.08 7.56
CA GLY A 268 -8.10 -21.23 7.14
C GLY A 268 -7.25 -21.02 5.90
N HIS A 269 -7.35 -19.86 5.24
CA HIS A 269 -6.55 -19.50 4.06
C HIS A 269 -5.66 -18.29 4.29
N GLY A 270 -6.06 -17.38 5.17
CA GLY A 270 -5.34 -16.18 5.54
C GLY A 270 -6.16 -15.34 6.51
N PHE A 271 -5.69 -14.13 6.81
CA PHE A 271 -6.29 -13.30 7.83
C PHE A 271 -6.65 -11.90 7.29
N PRO A 272 -7.90 -11.44 7.53
CA PRO A 272 -8.16 -10.00 7.46
C PRO A 272 -7.37 -9.28 8.55
N CYS A 273 -6.91 -8.09 8.26
CA CYS A 273 -6.20 -7.25 9.20
C CYS A 273 -6.92 -5.92 9.38
N MET A 274 -7.18 -5.55 10.62
CA MET A 274 -7.87 -4.31 10.95
C MET A 274 -6.93 -3.37 11.72
N PRO A 275 -6.47 -2.28 11.09
CA PRO A 275 -5.65 -1.29 11.77
C PRO A 275 -6.49 -0.40 12.68
N THR A 276 -5.97 0.01 13.82
CA THR A 276 -6.57 1.03 14.68
C THR A 276 -6.63 2.38 13.97
N SER A 277 -5.55 2.71 13.29
CA SER A 277 -5.38 3.81 12.36
C SER A 277 -4.14 3.56 11.48
N SER A 278 -3.72 4.54 10.69
CA SER A 278 -2.51 4.41 9.86
C SER A 278 -1.92 5.79 9.52
N HIS A 279 -0.81 5.79 8.80
CA HIS A 279 -0.23 7.00 8.23
C HIS A 279 -1.16 7.72 7.21
N ASP A 280 -2.21 7.04 6.74
CA ASP A 280 -3.22 7.57 5.81
C ASP A 280 -4.55 7.91 6.46
N THR A 281 -4.77 7.53 7.71
CA THR A 281 -6.03 7.70 8.42
C THR A 281 -5.81 8.35 9.78
N TRP A 282 -6.83 9.01 10.29
CA TRP A 282 -6.73 9.66 11.58
C TRP A 282 -6.58 8.64 12.71
N ARG A 283 -5.89 9.07 13.76
CA ARG A 283 -5.76 8.29 15.01
C ARG A 283 -7.10 8.07 15.68
N LEU A 284 -7.21 7.01 16.48
CA LEU A 284 -8.41 6.74 17.29
C LEU A 284 -8.74 7.92 18.19
N ASN A 285 -7.73 8.53 18.84
CA ASN A 285 -7.90 9.70 19.69
C ASN A 285 -8.20 10.94 18.86
N ARG A 286 -9.46 11.08 18.46
CA ARG A 286 -9.96 12.25 17.70
C ARG A 286 -11.47 12.41 17.89
N ASN A 287 -11.96 13.62 17.68
CA ASN A 287 -13.37 13.97 17.71
C ASN A 287 -14.03 13.61 19.04
N GLN A 288 -15.02 12.72 18.98
CA GLN A 288 -15.78 12.27 20.16
C GLN A 288 -15.15 11.09 20.90
N ARG A 289 -13.96 10.64 20.48
CA ARG A 289 -13.15 9.67 21.19
C ARG A 289 -11.92 10.37 21.75
N SER A 290 -12.00 10.87 22.96
CA SER A 290 -10.94 11.72 23.53
C SER A 290 -10.61 11.40 25.00
N THR A 291 -11.36 10.50 25.62
CA THR A 291 -11.08 10.03 26.97
C THR A 291 -10.41 8.67 26.97
N PRO A 292 -9.59 8.31 27.95
CA PRO A 292 -8.98 6.99 28.07
C PRO A 292 -10.02 5.85 28.02
N GLU A 293 -11.19 6.04 28.60
CA GLU A 293 -12.27 5.04 28.64
C GLU A 293 -12.84 4.76 27.25
N GLU A 294 -13.07 5.80 26.47
CA GLU A 294 -13.55 5.69 25.06
C GLU A 294 -12.52 4.98 24.18
N LEU A 295 -11.23 5.32 24.36
CA LEU A 295 -10.15 4.68 23.62
C LEU A 295 -9.99 3.20 24.01
N LYS A 296 -10.11 2.85 25.31
CA LYS A 296 -10.06 1.47 25.77
C LYS A 296 -11.18 0.61 25.18
N VAL A 297 -12.39 1.15 25.02
CA VAL A 297 -13.49 0.42 24.37
C VAL A 297 -13.12 0.08 22.92
N ALA A 298 -12.64 1.05 22.15
CA ALA A 298 -12.21 0.82 20.77
C ALA A 298 -11.04 -0.17 20.70
N MET A 299 -10.01 0.00 21.52
CA MET A 299 -8.85 -0.90 21.57
C MET A 299 -9.24 -2.32 21.96
N THR A 300 -10.15 -2.50 22.94
CA THR A 300 -10.66 -3.83 23.32
C THR A 300 -11.29 -4.51 22.11
N PHE A 301 -12.12 -3.81 21.35
CA PHE A 301 -12.73 -4.36 20.16
C PHE A 301 -11.67 -4.78 19.12
N PHE A 302 -10.72 -3.90 18.78
CA PHE A 302 -9.68 -4.19 17.81
C PHE A 302 -8.80 -5.39 18.21
N LEU A 303 -8.50 -5.54 19.51
CA LEU A 303 -7.60 -6.58 19.99
C LEU A 303 -8.29 -7.93 20.27
N THR A 304 -9.62 -7.99 20.28
CA THR A 304 -10.37 -9.22 20.63
C THR A 304 -11.16 -9.84 19.48
N MET A 305 -11.26 -9.15 18.35
CA MET A 305 -11.94 -9.70 17.17
C MET A 305 -11.06 -10.72 16.45
N PRO A 306 -11.65 -11.67 15.67
CA PRO A 306 -10.91 -12.72 14.97
C PRO A 306 -10.27 -12.20 13.67
N TRP A 307 -9.33 -11.30 13.81
CA TRP A 307 -8.45 -10.76 12.77
C TRP A 307 -7.04 -10.50 13.30
N VAL A 308 -6.12 -10.11 12.44
CA VAL A 308 -4.81 -9.59 12.87
C VAL A 308 -4.97 -8.10 13.19
N PRO A 309 -4.80 -7.66 14.45
CA PRO A 309 -4.81 -6.24 14.77
C PRO A 309 -3.50 -5.58 14.36
N ILE A 310 -3.58 -4.40 13.72
CA ILE A 310 -2.43 -3.49 13.59
C ILE A 310 -2.67 -2.30 14.51
N VAL A 311 -1.78 -2.12 15.48
CA VAL A 311 -1.75 -0.93 16.33
C VAL A 311 -0.78 0.07 15.70
N TYR A 312 -1.30 1.21 15.23
CA TYR A 312 -0.46 2.27 14.69
C TYR A 312 0.35 2.90 15.83
N TYR A 313 1.63 3.19 15.61
CA TYR A 313 2.50 3.70 16.68
C TYR A 313 1.88 4.89 17.40
N GLY A 314 1.99 4.91 18.74
CA GLY A 314 1.41 5.93 19.61
C GLY A 314 -0.06 5.73 19.98
N GLU A 315 -0.78 4.80 19.34
CA GLU A 315 -2.16 4.46 19.75
C GLU A 315 -2.18 3.81 21.14
N GLU A 316 -1.14 3.04 21.46
CA GLU A 316 -0.94 2.38 22.77
C GLU A 316 -0.83 3.36 23.94
N ILE A 317 -0.40 4.61 23.67
CA ILE A 317 -0.35 5.69 24.65
C ILE A 317 -1.43 6.75 24.40
N GLY A 318 -2.35 6.53 23.46
CA GLY A 318 -3.45 7.42 23.17
C GLY A 318 -3.06 8.72 22.46
N MET A 319 -1.98 8.74 21.66
CA MET A 319 -1.60 9.93 20.88
C MET A 319 -2.77 10.45 20.04
N ARG A 320 -2.85 11.76 19.90
CA ARG A 320 -3.88 12.44 19.10
C ARG A 320 -3.39 12.80 17.71
N SER A 321 -4.32 12.87 16.75
CA SER A 321 -4.09 13.61 15.51
C SER A 321 -4.02 15.12 15.82
N MET A 322 -3.03 15.81 15.27
CA MET A 322 -2.78 17.25 15.50
C MET A 322 -3.55 18.08 14.48
N ASP A 323 -4.73 18.58 14.86
CA ASP A 323 -5.51 19.45 13.96
C ASP A 323 -4.76 20.75 13.64
N GLY A 324 -4.89 21.22 12.40
CA GLY A 324 -4.23 22.44 11.92
C GLY A 324 -2.72 22.31 11.66
N TRP A 325 -2.18 21.09 11.73
CA TRP A 325 -0.77 20.86 11.38
C TRP A 325 -0.52 21.15 9.90
N PRO A 326 0.55 21.88 9.53
CA PRO A 326 0.82 22.26 8.15
C PRO A 326 1.06 21.04 7.26
N PHE A 327 0.68 21.15 5.99
CA PHE A 327 1.01 20.14 4.99
C PHE A 327 2.50 20.15 4.69
N ILE A 328 3.15 19.01 4.82
CA ILE A 328 4.58 18.86 4.58
C ILE A 328 4.77 17.73 3.54
N GLU A 329 5.69 17.95 2.61
CA GLU A 329 6.13 16.93 1.62
C GLU A 329 4.97 16.22 0.89
N GLY A 330 4.00 16.97 0.37
CA GLY A 330 2.88 16.38 -0.35
C GLY A 330 1.95 15.50 0.50
N SER A 331 2.12 15.51 1.84
CA SER A 331 1.31 14.72 2.77
C SER A 331 -0.17 15.12 2.76
N ARG A 332 -0.52 16.27 2.18
CA ARG A 332 -1.85 16.88 2.23
C ARG A 332 -2.30 17.02 3.70
N ASP A 333 -3.50 16.54 4.02
CA ASP A 333 -4.08 16.55 5.36
C ASP A 333 -3.59 15.39 6.27
N ARG A 334 -2.55 14.64 5.85
CA ARG A 334 -2.03 13.47 6.56
C ARG A 334 -0.88 13.76 7.53
N SER A 335 -0.37 14.99 7.58
CA SER A 335 0.70 15.37 8.51
C SER A 335 0.29 15.25 9.98
N ALA A 336 -1.00 15.47 10.25
CA ALA A 336 -1.56 15.49 11.60
C ALA A 336 -1.39 14.17 12.38
N GLN A 337 -1.35 13.02 11.71
CA GLN A 337 -1.17 11.70 12.33
C GLN A 337 0.25 11.15 12.19
N ARG A 338 1.13 11.85 11.47
CA ARG A 338 2.53 11.44 11.23
C ARG A 338 3.52 12.16 12.15
N THR A 339 3.05 12.66 13.29
CA THR A 339 3.89 13.31 14.29
C THR A 339 4.84 12.31 14.95
N PRO A 340 6.03 12.75 15.40
CA PRO A 340 6.96 11.87 16.10
C PRO A 340 6.33 11.17 17.31
N MET A 341 6.82 9.96 17.61
CA MET A 341 6.44 9.23 18.82
C MET A 341 6.81 10.04 20.07
N GLN A 342 5.91 10.06 21.04
CA GLN A 342 6.16 10.67 22.34
C GLN A 342 6.72 9.63 23.32
N TRP A 343 7.98 9.76 23.67
CA TRP A 343 8.67 8.84 24.58
C TRP A 343 8.69 9.32 26.02
N GLU A 344 8.46 10.60 26.24
CA GLU A 344 8.46 11.25 27.55
C GLU A 344 7.25 12.17 27.68
N ALA A 345 6.80 12.39 28.92
CA ALA A 345 5.84 13.43 29.20
C ALA A 345 6.49 14.79 28.96
N GLY A 346 5.99 15.54 27.97
CA GLY A 346 6.42 16.89 27.64
C GLY A 346 5.81 17.95 28.54
#